data_c5fe16e087c64c955e0d4b926cdb6e6b
#
_entry.id   c5fe16e087c64c955e0d4b926cdb6e6b
#
_cell.length_a   1.000
_cell.length_b   1.000
_cell.length_c   1.000
_cell.angle_alpha   90.00
_cell.angle_beta   90.00
_cell.angle_gamma   90.00
#
_symmetry.space_group_name_H-M   'P 1'
#
loop_
_entity.id
_entity.type
_entity.pdbx_description
1 polymer ?
#
loop_
_entity_poly.entity_id
_entity_poly.type
_entity_poly.pdbx_seq_one_letter_code
_entity_poly.pdbx_strand_id
1 'polypeptide(L)'
;MDNEYWINKIRIEVIPVLQQSINPQKVLLFGSRARGNSNPDSDIDIIIVSDFFRDIHPLKRMTLVLKRIRFPKHIDVLCYTPEEFETIRKTSAIVMDAVNNSYVLA
;
A
#
# COMPACT_ATOMS: atom_id res chain seq x y z
N MET A 1 4.78 -19.95 6.28
CA MET A 1 5.02 -18.70 6.98
C MET A 1 3.70 -18.00 7.19
N ASP A 2 3.52 -17.43 8.35
CA ASP A 2 2.29 -16.75 8.65
C ASP A 2 2.28 -15.31 8.13
N ASN A 3 1.14 -14.67 8.30
CA ASN A 3 0.92 -13.32 7.84
C ASN A 3 1.79 -12.30 8.59
N GLU A 4 2.09 -12.55 9.85
CA GLU A 4 2.90 -11.68 10.68
C GLU A 4 4.33 -11.57 10.17
N TYR A 5 4.90 -12.66 9.67
CA TYR A 5 6.22 -12.64 9.04
C TYR A 5 6.28 -11.64 7.89
N TRP A 6 5.27 -11.67 7.00
CA TRP A 6 5.25 -10.80 5.83
C TRP A 6 5.01 -9.34 6.22
N ILE A 7 4.17 -9.08 7.20
CA ILE A 7 3.94 -7.73 7.70
C ILE A 7 5.22 -7.14 8.29
N ASN A 8 5.93 -7.91 9.11
CA ASN A 8 7.18 -7.46 9.70
C ASN A 8 8.26 -7.23 8.65
N LYS A 9 8.33 -8.09 7.63
CA LYS A 9 9.28 -7.94 6.54
C LYS A 9 9.01 -6.66 5.75
N ILE A 10 7.76 -6.33 5.50
CA ILE A 10 7.38 -5.08 4.84
C ILE A 10 7.84 -3.87 5.68
N ARG A 11 7.60 -3.90 6.98
CA ARG A 11 8.00 -2.81 7.87
C ARG A 11 9.50 -2.59 7.90
N ILE A 12 10.28 -3.65 7.77
CA ILE A 12 11.74 -3.57 7.84
C ILE A 12 12.34 -3.21 6.48
N GLU A 13 11.83 -3.78 5.38
CA GLU A 13 12.47 -3.68 4.07
C GLU A 13 11.78 -2.68 3.12
N VAL A 14 10.50 -2.45 3.25
CA VAL A 14 9.73 -1.62 2.32
C VAL A 14 9.48 -0.22 2.90
N ILE A 15 8.99 -0.13 4.11
CA ILE A 15 8.57 1.15 4.69
C ILE A 15 9.72 2.16 4.77
N PRO A 16 10.94 1.80 5.23
CA PRO A 16 12.03 2.79 5.26
C PRO A 16 12.39 3.34 3.88
N VAL A 17 12.34 2.51 2.84
CA VAL A 17 12.60 2.94 1.47
C VAL A 17 11.54 3.94 1.01
N LEU A 18 10.27 3.66 1.30
CA LEU A 18 9.18 4.56 0.95
C LEU A 18 9.28 5.89 1.70
N GLN A 19 9.64 5.85 2.98
CA GLN A 19 9.79 7.05 3.78
C GLN A 19 10.87 7.97 3.24
N GLN A 20 11.98 7.40 2.78
CA GLN A 20 13.09 8.18 2.22
C GLN A 20 12.81 8.69 0.81
N SER A 21 12.13 7.90 -0.01
CA SER A 21 11.97 8.22 -1.43
C SER A 21 10.73 9.02 -1.76
N ILE A 22 9.62 8.80 -1.06
CA ILE A 22 8.35 9.47 -1.37
C ILE A 22 7.64 10.07 -0.17
N ASN A 23 8.18 9.90 1.02
CA ASN A 23 7.65 10.48 2.26
C ASN A 23 6.11 10.35 2.39
N PRO A 24 5.57 9.13 2.45
CA PRO A 24 4.12 8.94 2.48
C PRO A 24 3.49 9.43 3.78
N GLN A 25 2.28 9.99 3.70
CA GLN A 25 1.48 10.32 4.86
C GLN A 25 0.82 9.08 5.45
N LYS A 26 0.47 8.11 4.60
CA LYS A 26 -0.14 6.85 5.02
C LYS A 26 0.33 5.71 4.15
N VAL A 27 0.53 4.55 4.77
CA VAL A 27 0.72 3.28 4.08
C VAL A 27 -0.17 2.26 4.78
N LEU A 28 -1.13 1.72 4.05
CA LEU A 28 -2.12 0.79 4.59
C LEU A 28 -2.02 -0.56 3.89
N LEU A 29 -2.01 -1.64 4.67
CA LEU A 29 -2.16 -3.00 4.15
C LEU A 29 -3.66 -3.30 4.08
N PHE A 30 -4.12 -3.80 2.94
CA PHE A 30 -5.53 -4.18 2.79
C PHE A 30 -5.66 -5.55 2.12
N GLY A 31 -6.88 -5.95 1.79
CA GLY A 31 -7.13 -7.22 1.14
C GLY A 31 -7.03 -8.40 2.10
N SER A 32 -6.77 -9.60 1.55
CA SER A 32 -6.84 -10.85 2.31
C SER A 32 -5.85 -10.88 3.48
N ARG A 33 -4.67 -10.28 3.34
CA ARG A 33 -3.68 -10.26 4.43
C ARG A 33 -4.09 -9.40 5.60
N ALA A 34 -4.75 -8.28 5.34
CA ALA A 34 -5.28 -7.43 6.40
C ALA A 34 -6.46 -8.09 7.11
N ARG A 35 -7.25 -8.88 6.38
CA ARG A 35 -8.42 -9.59 6.94
C ARG A 35 -8.05 -10.88 7.67
N GLY A 36 -6.81 -11.33 7.55
CA GLY A 36 -6.36 -12.56 8.19
C GLY A 36 -6.79 -13.85 7.50
N ASN A 37 -7.33 -13.77 6.29
CA ASN A 37 -7.77 -14.94 5.52
C ASN A 37 -6.91 -15.22 4.31
N SER A 38 -5.66 -14.74 4.32
CA SER A 38 -4.70 -15.00 3.25
C SER A 38 -4.15 -16.42 3.33
N ASN A 39 -3.73 -16.94 2.16
CA ASN A 39 -2.94 -18.15 2.09
C ASN A 39 -1.48 -17.78 1.78
N PRO A 40 -0.52 -18.74 1.81
CA PRO A 40 0.89 -18.42 1.57
C PRO A 40 1.18 -17.77 0.22
N ASP A 41 0.33 -18.01 -0.78
CA ASP A 41 0.51 -17.48 -2.13
C ASP A 41 -0.21 -16.16 -2.36
N SER A 42 -0.93 -15.63 -1.36
CA SER A 42 -1.65 -14.37 -1.50
C SER A 42 -0.69 -13.22 -1.74
N ASP A 43 -1.07 -12.34 -2.69
CA ASP A 43 -0.34 -11.10 -2.93
C ASP A 43 -0.48 -10.16 -1.74
N ILE A 44 0.41 -9.17 -1.71
CA ILE A 44 0.36 -8.11 -0.72
C ILE A 44 -0.27 -6.90 -1.38
N ASP A 45 -1.33 -6.36 -0.77
CA ASP A 45 -2.04 -5.19 -1.28
C ASP A 45 -1.84 -4.02 -0.34
N ILE A 46 -1.27 -2.92 -0.85
CA ILE A 46 -1.06 -1.72 -0.05
C ILE A 46 -1.63 -0.48 -0.72
N ILE A 47 -2.06 0.47 0.11
CA ILE A 47 -2.44 1.81 -0.32
C ILE A 47 -1.37 2.76 0.19
N ILE A 48 -0.84 3.60 -0.70
CA ILE A 48 0.13 4.64 -0.33
C ILE A 48 -0.48 6.00 -0.62
N VAL A 49 -0.50 6.87 0.37
CA VAL A 49 -0.97 8.25 0.24
C VAL A 49 0.24 9.16 0.40
N SER A 50 0.56 9.94 -0.66
CA SER A 50 1.71 10.83 -0.64
C SER A 50 1.54 11.98 -1.62
N ASP A 51 2.00 13.17 -1.22
CA ASP A 51 2.09 14.33 -2.11
C ASP A 51 3.04 14.10 -3.29
N PHE A 52 3.95 13.14 -3.16
CA PHE A 52 4.87 12.77 -4.23
C PHE A 52 4.13 12.46 -5.55
N PHE A 53 2.92 11.94 -5.47
CA PHE A 53 2.14 11.54 -6.64
C PHE A 53 1.44 12.69 -7.36
N ARG A 54 1.50 13.90 -6.84
CA ARG A 54 0.70 15.04 -7.33
C ARG A 54 0.92 15.32 -8.82
N ASP A 55 2.15 15.29 -9.29
CA ASP A 55 2.48 15.58 -10.69
C ASP A 55 2.75 14.33 -11.52
N ILE A 56 2.37 13.15 -10.99
CA ILE A 56 2.59 11.89 -11.67
C ILE A 56 1.25 11.31 -12.10
N HIS A 57 1.14 11.00 -13.39
CA HIS A 57 -0.07 10.40 -13.94
C HIS A 57 -0.41 9.11 -13.16
N PRO A 58 -1.69 8.91 -12.74
CA PRO A 58 -2.05 7.74 -11.92
C PRO A 58 -1.61 6.39 -12.48
N LEU A 59 -1.62 6.22 -13.81
CA LEU A 59 -1.22 4.96 -14.44
C LEU A 59 0.27 4.67 -14.32
N LYS A 60 1.09 5.66 -13.96
CA LYS A 60 2.54 5.50 -13.82
C LYS A 60 2.99 5.32 -12.38
N ARG A 61 2.13 5.57 -11.42
CA ARG A 61 2.50 5.63 -10.00
C ARG A 61 2.96 4.28 -9.46
N MET A 62 2.20 3.22 -9.73
CA MET A 62 2.53 1.88 -9.23
C MET A 62 3.90 1.44 -9.73
N THR A 63 4.17 1.60 -11.01
CA THR A 63 5.46 1.22 -11.60
C THR A 63 6.62 2.00 -10.96
N LEU A 64 6.43 3.30 -10.72
CA LEU A 64 7.44 4.12 -10.08
C LEU A 64 7.75 3.65 -8.65
N VAL A 65 6.72 3.28 -7.90
CA VAL A 65 6.89 2.76 -6.55
C VAL A 65 7.60 1.41 -6.58
N LEU A 66 7.13 0.49 -7.42
CA LEU A 66 7.69 -0.86 -7.49
C LEU A 66 9.16 -0.88 -7.92
N LYS A 67 9.60 0.08 -8.70
CA LYS A 67 11.00 0.20 -9.08
C LYS A 67 11.93 0.53 -7.90
N ARG A 68 11.39 1.09 -6.83
CA ARG A 68 12.14 1.47 -5.64
C ARG A 68 12.18 0.38 -4.59
N ILE A 69 11.37 -0.65 -4.74
CA ILE A 69 11.19 -1.70 -3.75
C ILE A 69 11.76 -3.01 -4.28
N ARG A 70 12.53 -3.72 -3.44
CA ARG A 70 12.92 -5.10 -3.70
C ARG A 70 12.27 -5.96 -2.65
N PHE A 71 11.38 -6.85 -3.10
CA PHE A 71 10.63 -7.70 -2.19
C PHE A 71 10.35 -9.05 -2.86
N PRO A 72 10.47 -10.16 -2.12
CA PRO A 72 10.38 -11.51 -2.73
C PRO A 72 8.95 -11.95 -3.07
N LYS A 73 7.95 -11.14 -2.75
CA LYS A 73 6.55 -11.44 -3.03
C LYS A 73 5.94 -10.28 -3.83
N HIS A 74 4.97 -10.59 -4.68
CA HIS A 74 4.28 -9.56 -5.47
C HIS A 74 3.51 -8.59 -4.56
N ILE A 75 3.67 -7.31 -4.83
CA ILE A 75 2.97 -6.24 -4.12
C ILE A 75 2.13 -5.45 -5.13
N ASP A 76 0.83 -5.36 -4.88
CA ASP A 76 -0.06 -4.47 -5.60
C ASP A 76 -0.19 -3.16 -4.83
N VAL A 77 -0.01 -2.03 -5.51
CA VAL A 77 0.03 -0.73 -4.88
C VAL A 77 -1.01 0.19 -5.49
N LEU A 78 -1.89 0.74 -4.64
CA LEU A 78 -2.78 1.84 -5.00
C LEU A 78 -2.16 3.14 -4.47
N CYS A 79 -1.93 4.10 -5.36
CA CYS A 79 -1.20 5.32 -5.05
C CYS A 79 -2.09 6.54 -5.23
N TYR A 80 -2.26 7.31 -4.16
CA TYR A 80 -3.11 8.50 -4.15
C TYR A 80 -2.40 9.69 -3.55
N THR A 81 -2.72 10.90 -4.04
CA THR A 81 -2.42 12.12 -3.28
C THR A 81 -3.38 12.19 -2.09
N PRO A 82 -3.09 13.01 -1.07
CA PRO A 82 -4.00 13.16 0.07
C PRO A 82 -5.42 13.58 -0.34
N GLU A 83 -5.55 14.49 -1.29
CA GLU A 83 -6.86 14.96 -1.75
C GLU A 83 -7.62 13.87 -2.51
N GLU A 84 -6.92 13.14 -3.38
CA GLU A 84 -7.51 12.01 -4.09
C GLU A 84 -8.01 10.95 -3.12
N PHE A 85 -7.20 10.64 -2.10
CA PHE A 85 -7.56 9.64 -1.11
C PHE A 85 -8.80 10.03 -0.33
N GLU A 86 -8.91 11.30 0.10
CA GLU A 86 -10.08 11.79 0.81
C GLU A 86 -11.36 11.67 -0.01
N THR A 87 -11.27 11.89 -1.32
CA THR A 87 -12.40 11.75 -2.22
C THR A 87 -12.73 10.27 -2.49
N ILE A 88 -11.73 9.46 -2.86
CA ILE A 88 -11.96 8.09 -3.29
C ILE A 88 -12.47 7.20 -2.16
N ARG A 89 -11.99 7.40 -0.93
CA ARG A 89 -12.43 6.58 0.21
C ARG A 89 -13.88 6.84 0.60
N LYS A 90 -14.44 7.97 0.17
CA LYS A 90 -15.84 8.34 0.44
C LYS A 90 -16.77 7.96 -0.70
N THR A 91 -16.26 7.85 -1.92
CA THR A 91 -17.09 7.65 -3.13
C THR A 91 -16.97 6.25 -3.70
N SER A 92 -15.89 5.53 -3.43
CA SER A 92 -15.70 4.16 -3.91
C SER A 92 -16.01 3.17 -2.80
N ALA A 93 -17.01 2.31 -3.00
CA ALA A 93 -17.33 1.26 -2.03
C ALA A 93 -16.17 0.30 -1.82
N ILE A 94 -15.43 0.01 -2.89
CA ILE A 94 -14.27 -0.90 -2.82
C ILE A 94 -13.17 -0.30 -1.95
N VAL A 95 -12.83 0.97 -2.17
CA VAL A 95 -11.78 1.64 -1.38
C VAL A 95 -12.24 1.86 0.06
N MET A 96 -13.50 2.24 0.27
CA MET A 96 -14.06 2.38 1.62
C MET A 96 -13.93 1.08 2.41
N ASP A 97 -14.30 -0.04 1.81
CA ASP A 97 -14.17 -1.35 2.44
C ASP A 97 -12.70 -1.68 2.72
N ALA A 98 -11.82 -1.43 1.77
CA ALA A 98 -10.39 -1.66 1.93
C ALA A 98 -9.82 -0.88 3.12
N VAL A 99 -10.16 0.41 3.24
CA VAL A 99 -9.69 1.27 4.34
C VAL A 99 -10.24 0.82 5.69
N ASN A 100 -11.53 0.47 5.74
CA ASN A 100 -12.18 0.04 6.98
C ASN A 100 -11.62 -1.28 7.52
N ASN A 101 -11.03 -2.11 6.66
CA ASN A 101 -10.45 -3.39 7.02
C ASN A 101 -8.93 -3.39 6.82
N SER A 102 -8.30 -2.22 6.89
CA SER A 102 -6.86 -2.08 6.65
C SER A 102 -6.05 -2.21 7.93
N TYR A 103 -4.76 -2.46 7.74
CA TYR A 103 -3.75 -2.49 8.79
C TYR A 103 -2.76 -1.36 8.51
N VAL A 104 -2.54 -0.48 9.47
CA VAL A 104 -1.64 0.67 9.29
C VAL A 104 -0.19 0.20 9.35
N LEU A 105 0.54 0.40 8.27
CA LEU A 105 1.97 0.08 8.19
C LEU A 105 2.83 1.31 8.52
N ALA A 106 2.35 2.49 8.17
CA ALA A 106 3.03 3.74 8.49
C ALA A 106 2.05 4.91 8.43
#